data_c02dba8db556a6dde8dea0145128709b
#
_entry.id   c02dba8db556a6dde8dea0145128709b
#
_cell.length_a   1.000
_cell.length_b   1.000
_cell.length_c   1.000
_cell.angle_alpha   90.00
_cell.angle_beta   90.00
_cell.angle_gamma   90.00
#
_symmetry.space_group_name_H-M   'P 1'
#
loop_
_entity.id
_entity.type
_entity.pdbx_description
1 polymer ?
#
loop_
_entity_poly.entity_id
_entity_poly.type
_entity_poly.pdbx_seq_one_letter_code
_entity_poly.pdbx_strand_id
1 'polypeptide(L)'
;TIVRNVWNYDYIVYGDTTNPINISSITEYIPSDAQEVDLRMITTGHGQGNTENAAEFSLKIHDIFLNGEFSYFHNFWRDDCASNDCSPQNGTWQYNRAGFCPGDKVTPQDFDLLDHVLVGDTVKLDYILEDYFNYCSPNNPDCVNGVTCSLCDYNNSGHTEPYYYIGSHLIMHTESYHTNADAFFVISGQDESTGALNIYLENYVPIYGIQFSLDLDGVELSDLNFQDCSGGRAEDAGWTMGVNDSGLVIGLAQGTGAPIPGGEGILTQISWSPENSSDISGNITISDLQISGYFGSDISFEIGNPHIIQPGLNLNEDPFLPTKHELHAAYPNPFNPNVNIPFNIGSAGLVDLKIFDINGRLIETLIQEKSMVPGHYISEWVADANASGVYLYTLRVGEYQNTKKVILMK
;
A
#
# COMPACT_ATOMS: atom_id res chain seq x y z
N THR A 1 -1.67 2.53 -8.35
CA THR A 1 -2.40 2.65 -7.06
C THR A 1 -1.91 1.58 -6.11
N ILE A 2 -1.56 1.97 -4.91
CA ILE A 2 -1.16 1.12 -3.80
C ILE A 2 -2.29 1.13 -2.79
N VAL A 3 -2.62 -0.02 -2.21
CA VAL A 3 -3.64 -0.14 -1.16
C VAL A 3 -3.03 -0.87 0.03
N ARG A 4 -2.94 -0.19 1.18
CA ARG A 4 -2.40 -0.74 2.42
C ARG A 4 -3.50 -0.89 3.45
N ASN A 5 -3.54 -2.02 4.15
CA ASN A 5 -4.42 -2.19 5.31
C ASN A 5 -3.83 -1.43 6.50
N VAL A 6 -4.61 -0.55 7.12
CA VAL A 6 -4.17 0.22 8.28
C VAL A 6 -4.73 -0.42 9.54
N TRP A 7 -6.01 -0.21 9.84
CA TRP A 7 -6.68 -0.80 10.99
C TRP A 7 -7.73 -1.79 10.52
N ASN A 8 -7.69 -2.99 11.07
CA ASN A 8 -8.65 -4.04 10.74
C ASN A 8 -9.03 -4.80 12.01
N TYR A 9 -10.16 -4.41 12.58
CA TYR A 9 -10.66 -4.95 13.84
C TYR A 9 -12.09 -5.47 13.66
N ASP A 10 -12.26 -6.76 13.81
CA ASP A 10 -13.56 -7.41 13.68
C ASP A 10 -14.46 -7.23 14.90
N TYR A 11 -13.88 -6.90 16.05
CA TYR A 11 -14.62 -6.72 17.28
C TYR A 11 -13.81 -5.98 18.33
N ILE A 12 -14.14 -4.72 18.57
CA ILE A 12 -13.54 -3.92 19.64
C ILE A 12 -14.62 -3.56 20.66
N VAL A 13 -14.54 -4.12 21.86
CA VAL A 13 -15.43 -3.77 22.98
C VAL A 13 -15.10 -2.36 23.44
N TYR A 14 -16.12 -1.50 23.50
CA TYR A 14 -15.99 -0.08 23.81
C TYR A 14 -16.44 0.24 25.23
N GLY A 15 -15.62 0.95 25.99
CA GLY A 15 -15.92 1.42 27.34
C GLY A 15 -15.70 0.40 28.46
N ASP A 16 -15.00 -0.70 28.21
CA ASP A 16 -14.53 -1.62 29.27
C ASP A 16 -13.23 -1.09 29.89
N THR A 17 -13.31 -0.59 31.13
CA THR A 17 -12.14 -0.05 31.85
C THR A 17 -11.18 -1.10 32.38
N THR A 18 -11.62 -2.38 32.47
CA THR A 18 -10.75 -3.48 32.89
C THR A 18 -9.90 -3.99 31.75
N ASN A 19 -10.34 -3.73 30.52
CA ASN A 19 -9.62 -4.05 29.30
C ASN A 19 -9.75 -2.89 28.30
N PRO A 20 -9.06 -1.77 28.56
CA PRO A 20 -9.19 -0.58 27.71
C PRO A 20 -8.74 -0.89 26.28
N ILE A 21 -9.47 -0.34 25.32
CA ILE A 21 -9.13 -0.45 23.90
C ILE A 21 -7.80 0.27 23.66
N ASN A 22 -6.92 -0.42 23.00
CA ASN A 22 -5.71 0.18 22.46
C ASN A 22 -5.66 -0.14 20.96
N ILE A 23 -6.05 0.82 20.13
CA ILE A 23 -5.82 0.76 18.70
C ILE A 23 -4.36 1.11 18.46
N SER A 24 -3.61 0.17 17.93
CA SER A 24 -2.18 0.35 17.71
C SER A 24 -1.92 1.46 16.67
N SER A 25 -0.92 2.29 16.96
CA SER A 25 -0.38 3.19 15.95
C SER A 25 0.18 2.39 14.77
N ILE A 26 -0.03 2.88 13.57
CA ILE A 26 0.52 2.31 12.34
C ILE A 26 1.48 3.33 11.73
N THR A 27 2.59 2.86 11.20
CA THR A 27 3.53 3.68 10.45
C THR A 27 3.65 3.12 9.05
N GLU A 28 3.36 3.95 8.05
CA GLU A 28 3.39 3.58 6.63
C GLU A 28 4.31 4.53 5.86
N TYR A 29 4.99 4.00 4.85
CA TYR A 29 5.79 4.80 3.93
C TYR A 29 4.90 5.37 2.82
N ILE A 30 5.09 6.65 2.52
CA ILE A 30 4.43 7.34 1.41
C ILE A 30 5.44 7.49 0.27
N PRO A 31 5.24 6.84 -0.90
CA PRO A 31 6.14 6.95 -2.03
C PRO A 31 6.45 8.39 -2.42
N SER A 32 7.67 8.63 -2.87
CA SER A 32 8.16 9.98 -3.20
C SER A 32 7.43 10.62 -4.39
N ASP A 33 6.78 9.82 -5.22
CA ASP A 33 5.99 10.22 -6.39
C ASP A 33 4.47 10.10 -6.18
N ALA A 34 4.01 9.98 -4.92
CA ALA A 34 2.59 9.96 -4.62
C ALA A 34 1.91 11.28 -4.99
N GLN A 35 0.78 11.17 -5.69
CA GLN A 35 -0.03 12.29 -6.17
C GLN A 35 -1.33 12.46 -5.37
N GLU A 36 -1.86 11.36 -4.83
CA GLU A 36 -3.03 11.32 -3.96
C GLU A 36 -2.76 10.32 -2.83
N VAL A 37 -3.16 10.66 -1.63
CA VAL A 37 -3.02 9.83 -0.43
C VAL A 37 -4.31 9.92 0.37
N ASP A 38 -5.12 8.88 0.35
CA ASP A 38 -6.41 8.84 1.03
C ASP A 38 -6.44 7.77 2.13
N LEU A 39 -6.92 8.15 3.31
CA LEU A 39 -7.30 7.19 4.34
C LEU A 39 -8.80 6.89 4.20
N ARG A 40 -9.13 5.69 3.76
CA ARG A 40 -10.50 5.19 3.70
C ARG A 40 -10.87 4.46 4.97
N MET A 41 -11.94 4.91 5.63
CA MET A 41 -12.46 4.33 6.86
C MET A 41 -13.84 3.73 6.64
N ILE A 42 -14.04 2.52 7.17
CA ILE A 42 -15.33 1.83 7.26
C ILE A 42 -15.51 1.42 8.72
N THR A 43 -16.38 2.13 9.43
CA THR A 43 -16.62 1.86 10.85
C THR A 43 -18.11 1.71 11.11
N THR A 44 -18.47 0.68 11.87
CA THR A 44 -19.84 0.48 12.34
C THR A 44 -19.87 0.19 13.83
N GLY A 45 -20.79 0.87 14.52
CA GLY A 45 -20.97 0.68 15.95
C GLY A 45 -22.17 -0.21 16.24
N HIS A 46 -22.06 -1.08 17.22
CA HIS A 46 -23.05 -2.05 17.60
C HIS A 46 -23.21 -2.09 19.12
N GLY A 47 -24.42 -2.41 19.56
CA GLY A 47 -24.73 -2.57 20.97
C GLY A 47 -25.93 -1.75 21.40
N GLN A 48 -26.73 -2.31 22.32
CA GLN A 48 -27.88 -1.66 22.90
C GLN A 48 -28.08 -2.10 24.35
N GLY A 49 -28.85 -1.32 25.12
CA GLY A 49 -29.10 -1.59 26.52
C GLY A 49 -27.92 -1.35 27.45
N ASN A 50 -26.84 -0.77 26.93
CA ASN A 50 -25.68 -0.29 27.68
C ASN A 50 -25.80 1.20 28.03
N THR A 51 -24.82 1.77 28.71
CA THR A 51 -24.78 3.20 29.04
C THR A 51 -24.87 4.02 27.75
N GLU A 52 -25.85 4.93 27.67
CA GLU A 52 -26.12 5.80 26.51
C GLU A 52 -26.49 5.05 25.22
N ASN A 53 -26.70 3.74 25.25
CA ASN A 53 -26.85 2.92 24.05
C ASN A 53 -25.67 3.05 23.06
N ALA A 54 -24.46 3.25 23.58
CA ALA A 54 -23.24 3.23 22.77
C ALA A 54 -22.96 1.78 22.31
N ALA A 55 -22.29 1.55 21.28
CA ALA A 55 -21.76 2.35 20.19
C ALA A 55 -22.76 2.53 19.05
N GLU A 56 -23.91 1.83 19.09
CA GLU A 56 -24.86 1.77 17.98
C GLU A 56 -25.77 3.02 17.91
N PHE A 57 -26.38 3.44 19.04
CA PHE A 57 -27.40 4.46 19.08
C PHE A 57 -26.97 5.77 19.79
N SER A 58 -25.67 5.96 19.97
CA SER A 58 -25.10 7.20 20.49
C SER A 58 -24.12 7.78 19.50
N LEU A 59 -24.26 9.07 19.22
CA LEU A 59 -23.30 9.79 18.41
C LEU A 59 -21.97 9.84 19.16
N LYS A 60 -20.94 9.26 18.57
CA LYS A 60 -19.55 9.33 19.03
C LYS A 60 -18.69 9.79 17.85
N ILE A 61 -17.73 10.66 18.16
CA ILE A 61 -16.79 11.21 17.19
C ILE A 61 -15.39 10.79 17.61
N HIS A 62 -14.70 10.15 16.72
CA HIS A 62 -13.33 9.66 16.97
C HIS A 62 -12.32 10.57 16.27
N ASP A 63 -11.09 10.54 16.74
CA ASP A 63 -10.05 11.41 16.24
C ASP A 63 -9.00 10.65 15.45
N ILE A 64 -8.57 11.24 14.33
CA ILE A 64 -7.46 10.76 13.51
C ILE A 64 -6.29 11.75 13.69
N PHE A 65 -5.13 11.22 14.06
CA PHE A 65 -3.89 11.96 14.19
C PHE A 65 -2.88 11.48 13.17
N LEU A 66 -2.15 12.41 12.59
CA LEU A 66 -1.02 12.16 11.71
C LEU A 66 0.24 12.73 12.35
N ASN A 67 1.26 11.89 12.53
CA ASN A 67 2.53 12.26 13.19
C ASN A 67 2.35 12.91 14.57
N GLY A 68 1.30 12.51 15.29
CA GLY A 68 0.95 13.03 16.61
C GLY A 68 0.18 14.35 16.59
N GLU A 69 -0.15 14.89 15.43
CA GLU A 69 -0.98 16.10 15.30
C GLU A 69 -2.41 15.71 14.91
N PHE A 70 -3.39 16.34 15.58
CA PHE A 70 -4.80 16.15 15.23
C PHE A 70 -5.04 16.59 13.77
N SER A 71 -5.68 15.74 12.98
CA SER A 71 -5.92 16.00 11.57
C SER A 71 -7.40 15.98 11.21
N TYR A 72 -8.15 14.95 11.66
CA TYR A 72 -9.55 14.80 11.26
C TYR A 72 -10.43 14.31 12.40
N PHE A 73 -11.70 14.75 12.40
CA PHE A 73 -12.79 14.11 13.10
C PHE A 73 -13.40 13.01 12.24
N HIS A 74 -13.51 11.81 12.77
CA HIS A 74 -14.22 10.71 12.15
C HIS A 74 -15.64 10.62 12.73
N ASN A 75 -16.61 11.23 12.05
CA ASN A 75 -18.02 11.16 12.36
C ASN A 75 -18.73 10.28 11.33
N PHE A 76 -19.08 9.07 11.73
CA PHE A 76 -19.76 8.07 10.87
C PHE A 76 -21.24 7.87 11.24
N TRP A 77 -21.82 8.84 11.95
CA TRP A 77 -23.23 8.79 12.31
C TRP A 77 -24.16 8.85 11.10
N ARG A 78 -25.17 7.96 11.07
CA ARG A 78 -26.22 7.91 10.06
C ARG A 78 -27.51 8.42 10.66
N ASP A 79 -28.11 9.47 10.09
CA ASP A 79 -29.37 10.09 10.49
C ASP A 79 -30.51 9.89 9.47
N ASP A 80 -30.26 9.08 8.46
CA ASP A 80 -31.12 8.82 7.31
C ASP A 80 -31.72 7.39 7.28
N CYS A 81 -31.56 6.59 8.33
CA CYS A 81 -31.98 5.18 8.34
C CYS A 81 -33.47 5.00 8.06
N ALA A 82 -34.32 5.92 8.51
CA ALA A 82 -35.75 5.84 8.24
C ALA A 82 -36.12 6.02 6.76
N SER A 83 -35.19 6.50 5.94
CA SER A 83 -35.39 6.81 4.53
C SER A 83 -34.76 5.78 3.58
N ASN A 84 -34.18 4.68 4.11
CA ASN A 84 -33.53 3.68 3.25
C ASN A 84 -34.53 2.86 2.42
N ASP A 85 -34.08 2.41 1.25
CA ASP A 85 -34.92 1.71 0.26
C ASP A 85 -35.46 0.35 0.74
N CYS A 86 -34.86 -0.24 1.78
CA CYS A 86 -35.28 -1.49 2.38
C CYS A 86 -36.40 -1.34 3.44
N SER A 87 -37.06 -0.18 3.50
CA SER A 87 -38.19 0.07 4.41
C SER A 87 -39.52 -0.46 3.87
N PRO A 88 -40.49 -0.91 4.72
CA PRO A 88 -40.34 -1.09 6.16
C PRO A 88 -39.69 -2.43 6.52
N GLN A 89 -39.01 -2.46 7.65
CA GLN A 89 -38.44 -3.66 8.24
C GLN A 89 -38.95 -3.90 9.66
N ASN A 90 -38.70 -5.07 10.24
CA ASN A 90 -38.97 -5.32 11.66
C ASN A 90 -37.83 -4.79 12.54
N GLY A 91 -38.16 -4.41 13.79
CA GLY A 91 -37.17 -3.99 14.79
C GLY A 91 -36.84 -2.51 14.75
N THR A 92 -35.57 -2.17 15.04
CA THR A 92 -35.10 -0.80 15.28
C THR A 92 -34.54 -0.12 14.03
N TRP A 93 -34.85 -0.62 12.85
CA TRP A 93 -34.26 -0.19 11.58
C TRP A 93 -34.34 1.31 11.29
N GLN A 94 -35.39 1.99 11.75
CA GLN A 94 -35.66 3.41 11.49
C GLN A 94 -34.84 4.38 12.35
N TYR A 95 -34.19 3.87 13.41
CA TYR A 95 -33.42 4.74 14.29
C TYR A 95 -32.05 5.03 13.74
N ASN A 96 -31.62 6.28 13.93
CA ASN A 96 -30.28 6.75 13.61
C ASN A 96 -29.24 5.97 14.37
N ARG A 97 -28.09 5.70 13.75
CA ARG A 97 -27.06 4.87 14.35
C ARG A 97 -25.67 5.07 13.74
N ALA A 98 -24.70 4.46 14.37
CA ALA A 98 -23.29 4.58 14.01
C ALA A 98 -22.92 3.70 12.79
N GLY A 99 -22.65 4.32 11.67
CA GLY A 99 -21.98 3.75 10.51
C GLY A 99 -22.84 2.94 9.53
N PHE A 100 -24.04 2.47 9.93
CA PHE A 100 -24.87 1.65 9.06
C PHE A 100 -26.37 1.90 9.27
N CYS A 101 -27.16 1.57 8.25
CA CYS A 101 -28.61 1.41 8.38
C CYS A 101 -28.98 0.00 7.95
N PRO A 102 -29.83 -0.74 8.71
CA PRO A 102 -30.18 -2.11 8.34
C PRO A 102 -30.74 -2.20 6.93
N GLY A 103 -30.18 -3.07 6.11
CA GLY A 103 -30.58 -3.27 4.72
C GLY A 103 -29.98 -2.27 3.72
N ASP A 104 -29.18 -1.33 4.16
CA ASP A 104 -28.47 -0.39 3.30
C ASP A 104 -26.95 -0.69 3.28
N LYS A 105 -26.25 -0.15 2.29
CA LYS A 105 -24.79 -0.25 2.22
C LYS A 105 -24.14 0.57 3.34
N VAL A 106 -23.03 0.07 3.84
CA VAL A 106 -22.11 0.87 4.66
C VAL A 106 -21.32 1.77 3.72
N THR A 107 -21.35 3.08 3.97
CA THR A 107 -20.63 4.04 3.12
C THR A 107 -19.27 4.32 3.73
N PRO A 108 -18.19 4.06 2.99
CA PRO A 108 -16.84 4.47 3.41
C PRO A 108 -16.74 5.99 3.53
N GLN A 109 -15.84 6.45 4.39
CA GLN A 109 -15.41 7.83 4.47
C GLN A 109 -13.94 7.93 4.07
N ASP A 110 -13.63 8.85 3.17
CA ASP A 110 -12.27 9.09 2.69
C ASP A 110 -11.76 10.41 3.26
N PHE A 111 -10.52 10.40 3.73
CA PHE A 111 -9.79 11.55 4.27
C PHE A 111 -8.55 11.76 3.40
N ASP A 112 -8.49 12.90 2.73
CA ASP A 112 -7.32 13.28 1.94
C ASP A 112 -6.16 13.65 2.87
N LEU A 113 -5.07 12.89 2.79
CA LEU A 113 -3.91 13.08 3.65
C LEU A 113 -2.77 13.82 2.97
N LEU A 114 -2.83 14.09 1.66
CA LEU A 114 -1.68 14.59 0.89
C LEU A 114 -1.08 15.87 1.47
N ASP A 115 -1.92 16.80 1.92
CA ASP A 115 -1.47 18.05 2.54
C ASP A 115 -0.93 17.90 3.98
N HIS A 116 -1.07 16.70 4.58
CA HIS A 116 -0.68 16.40 5.96
C HIS A 116 0.50 15.45 6.06
N VAL A 117 0.97 14.89 4.95
CA VAL A 117 2.07 13.93 4.89
C VAL A 117 3.22 14.47 4.05
N LEU A 118 4.42 13.97 4.30
CA LEU A 118 5.58 14.26 3.47
C LEU A 118 5.80 13.05 2.54
N VAL A 119 5.69 13.27 1.23
CA VAL A 119 6.03 12.24 0.24
C VAL A 119 7.51 11.89 0.32
N GLY A 120 7.87 10.64 0.16
CA GLY A 120 9.22 10.13 0.36
C GLY A 120 9.59 9.87 1.83
N ASP A 121 8.63 9.97 2.76
CA ASP A 121 8.84 9.74 4.19
C ASP A 121 7.73 8.86 4.77
N THR A 122 7.86 8.51 6.03
CA THR A 122 6.86 7.73 6.75
C THR A 122 5.84 8.63 7.44
N VAL A 123 4.59 8.18 7.50
CA VAL A 123 3.53 8.78 8.31
C VAL A 123 3.12 7.85 9.44
N LYS A 124 3.05 8.37 10.64
CA LYS A 124 2.46 7.68 11.78
C LYS A 124 0.98 8.03 11.88
N LEU A 125 0.13 7.02 11.86
CA LEU A 125 -1.31 7.11 11.95
C LEU A 125 -1.77 6.65 13.33
N ASP A 126 -2.54 7.47 14.01
CA ASP A 126 -3.19 7.11 15.28
C ASP A 126 -4.71 7.34 15.16
N TYR A 127 -5.49 6.37 15.61
CA TYR A 127 -6.95 6.45 15.67
C TYR A 127 -7.42 6.34 17.10
N ILE A 128 -8.02 7.40 17.60
CA ILE A 128 -8.41 7.53 19.01
C ILE A 128 -9.93 7.57 19.10
N LEU A 129 -10.49 6.58 19.78
CA LEU A 129 -11.92 6.56 20.06
C LEU A 129 -12.25 7.64 21.12
N GLU A 130 -13.42 8.27 20.95
CA GLU A 130 -13.96 9.18 21.96
C GLU A 130 -14.04 8.49 23.33
N ASP A 131 -13.66 9.18 24.38
CA ASP A 131 -13.71 8.64 25.73
C ASP A 131 -15.12 8.23 26.13
N TYR A 132 -15.27 7.00 26.58
CA TYR A 132 -16.54 6.46 27.01
C TYR A 132 -16.37 5.41 28.09
N PHE A 133 -17.27 5.41 29.05
CA PHE A 133 -17.32 4.41 30.12
C PHE A 133 -18.67 3.70 30.14
N ASN A 134 -18.63 2.36 29.96
CA ASN A 134 -19.81 1.55 30.06
C ASN A 134 -20.06 1.11 31.51
N TYR A 135 -20.89 1.87 32.24
CA TYR A 135 -21.29 1.50 33.62
C TYR A 135 -22.05 0.18 33.67
N CYS A 136 -22.60 -0.26 32.53
CA CYS A 136 -23.35 -1.51 32.42
C CYS A 136 -22.48 -2.72 32.05
N SER A 137 -21.17 -2.54 31.88
CA SER A 137 -20.27 -3.66 31.57
C SER A 137 -20.35 -4.71 32.68
N PRO A 138 -20.45 -6.01 32.30
CA PRO A 138 -20.38 -7.10 33.29
C PRO A 138 -19.05 -7.14 34.03
N ASN A 139 -18.02 -6.49 33.49
CA ASN A 139 -16.70 -6.36 34.11
C ASN A 139 -16.61 -5.16 35.07
N ASN A 140 -17.64 -4.31 35.16
CA ASN A 140 -17.68 -3.23 36.14
C ASN A 140 -18.04 -3.79 37.52
N PRO A 141 -17.16 -3.73 38.52
CA PRO A 141 -17.41 -4.30 39.84
C PRO A 141 -18.56 -3.61 40.58
N ASP A 142 -18.89 -2.38 40.22
CA ASP A 142 -19.99 -1.61 40.84
C ASP A 142 -21.34 -1.91 40.17
N CYS A 143 -21.35 -2.67 39.08
CA CYS A 143 -22.58 -3.07 38.37
C CYS A 143 -22.98 -4.50 38.76
N VAL A 144 -23.94 -4.61 39.66
CA VAL A 144 -24.59 -5.88 39.94
C VAL A 144 -25.83 -5.98 39.09
N ASN A 145 -25.79 -6.91 38.13
CA ASN A 145 -26.83 -7.13 37.12
C ASN A 145 -28.23 -7.11 37.71
N GLY A 146 -29.05 -6.17 37.29
CA GLY A 146 -30.44 -6.02 37.69
C GLY A 146 -30.67 -5.43 39.09
N VAL A 147 -29.62 -5.09 39.86
CA VAL A 147 -29.74 -4.63 41.24
C VAL A 147 -29.15 -3.23 41.49
N THR A 148 -27.98 -2.91 40.97
CA THR A 148 -27.30 -1.66 41.33
C THR A 148 -27.06 -0.71 40.16
N CYS A 149 -27.21 -1.13 38.93
CA CYS A 149 -27.05 -0.29 37.75
C CYS A 149 -28.37 0.38 37.38
N SER A 150 -28.70 1.51 37.99
CA SER A 150 -29.88 2.31 37.65
C SER A 150 -29.74 3.06 36.32
N LEU A 151 -28.55 3.06 35.73
CA LEU A 151 -28.24 3.69 34.44
C LEU A 151 -28.26 2.71 33.27
N CYS A 152 -28.46 1.41 33.55
CA CYS A 152 -28.51 0.38 32.53
C CYS A 152 -29.96 0.09 32.21
N ASP A 153 -30.38 0.37 30.99
CA ASP A 153 -31.71 -0.04 30.50
C ASP A 153 -31.68 -1.50 30.11
N TYR A 154 -31.47 -2.36 31.12
CA TYR A 154 -31.55 -3.83 31.00
C TYR A 154 -32.98 -4.26 30.81
N ASN A 155 -33.44 -4.23 29.60
CA ASN A 155 -34.57 -5.07 29.32
C ASN A 155 -34.08 -6.52 29.22
N ASN A 156 -34.57 -7.34 30.07
CA ASN A 156 -34.26 -8.72 30.47
C ASN A 156 -33.79 -9.75 29.43
N SER A 157 -33.45 -9.38 28.21
CA SER A 157 -33.04 -10.30 27.14
C SER A 157 -32.16 -9.69 26.04
N GLY A 158 -31.66 -8.48 26.16
CA GLY A 158 -31.07 -7.80 25.00
C GLY A 158 -29.91 -6.85 25.27
N HIS A 159 -29.23 -6.96 26.40
CA HIS A 159 -27.97 -6.23 26.60
C HIS A 159 -26.89 -6.85 25.75
N THR A 160 -26.29 -6.03 24.90
CA THR A 160 -25.05 -6.32 24.20
C THR A 160 -24.01 -5.28 24.57
N GLU A 161 -22.77 -5.71 24.82
CA GLU A 161 -21.68 -4.79 25.04
C GLU A 161 -21.51 -3.91 23.80
N PRO A 162 -21.19 -2.62 23.98
CA PRO A 162 -20.91 -1.75 22.86
C PRO A 162 -19.58 -2.18 22.21
N TYR A 163 -19.56 -2.27 20.89
CA TYR A 163 -18.36 -2.61 20.15
C TYR A 163 -18.37 -1.98 18.76
N TYR A 164 -17.17 -1.86 18.17
CA TYR A 164 -16.99 -1.39 16.81
C TYR A 164 -16.38 -2.48 15.93
N TYR A 165 -16.82 -2.50 14.66
CA TYR A 165 -16.04 -3.03 13.54
C TYR A 165 -15.33 -1.88 12.88
N ILE A 166 -14.03 -2.02 12.64
CA ILE A 166 -13.21 -0.99 12.01
C ILE A 166 -12.42 -1.64 10.89
N GLY A 167 -12.61 -1.18 9.67
CA GLY A 167 -11.80 -1.50 8.52
C GLY A 167 -11.26 -0.21 7.92
N SER A 168 -9.96 -0.19 7.59
CA SER A 168 -9.40 0.99 6.96
C SER A 168 -8.27 0.64 5.99
N HIS A 169 -8.12 1.48 4.98
CA HIS A 169 -7.12 1.36 3.95
C HIS A 169 -6.47 2.71 3.69
N LEU A 170 -5.16 2.72 3.60
CA LEU A 170 -4.43 3.82 2.99
C LEU A 170 -4.35 3.54 1.49
N ILE A 171 -4.86 4.46 0.69
CA ILE A 171 -4.91 4.36 -0.78
C ILE A 171 -4.00 5.45 -1.32
N MET A 172 -2.98 5.06 -2.07
CA MET A 172 -2.00 5.98 -2.64
C MET A 172 -1.97 5.85 -4.15
N HIS A 173 -2.12 6.95 -4.85
CA HIS A 173 -1.95 7.03 -6.29
C HIS A 173 -0.58 7.64 -6.60
N THR A 174 0.23 6.92 -7.34
CA THR A 174 1.63 7.25 -7.66
C THR A 174 1.81 7.44 -9.17
N GLU A 175 2.82 8.20 -9.58
CA GLU A 175 3.16 8.37 -11.00
C GLU A 175 3.75 7.10 -11.60
N SER A 176 4.57 6.37 -10.85
CA SER A 176 5.20 5.12 -11.26
C SER A 176 4.51 3.89 -10.68
N TYR A 177 4.96 2.71 -11.10
CA TYR A 177 4.49 1.45 -10.52
C TYR A 177 5.20 1.19 -9.18
N HIS A 178 4.43 0.83 -8.19
CA HIS A 178 4.89 0.31 -6.91
C HIS A 178 4.18 -0.99 -6.56
N THR A 179 4.84 -1.83 -5.78
CA THR A 179 4.25 -3.10 -5.31
C THR A 179 3.12 -2.88 -4.31
N ASN A 180 2.14 -3.78 -4.31
CA ASN A 180 1.16 -3.87 -3.23
C ASN A 180 1.59 -4.81 -2.09
N ALA A 181 2.73 -5.50 -2.21
CA ALA A 181 3.34 -6.24 -1.12
C ALA A 181 3.93 -5.28 -0.06
N ASP A 182 4.29 -5.81 1.11
CA ASP A 182 4.93 -5.02 2.17
C ASP A 182 6.35 -4.59 1.84
N ALA A 183 7.00 -5.32 0.92
CA ALA A 183 8.32 -4.99 0.43
C ALA A 183 8.52 -5.42 -1.03
N PHE A 184 9.38 -4.69 -1.73
CA PHE A 184 9.93 -5.05 -3.04
C PHE A 184 11.45 -5.16 -2.92
N PHE A 185 12.02 -6.21 -3.51
CA PHE A 185 13.41 -6.54 -3.37
C PHE A 185 14.04 -6.94 -4.71
N VAL A 186 15.21 -6.37 -5.05
CA VAL A 186 15.83 -6.63 -6.35
C VAL A 186 17.31 -6.30 -6.37
N ILE A 187 18.05 -6.91 -7.29
CA ILE A 187 19.40 -6.47 -7.65
C ILE A 187 19.27 -5.34 -8.67
N SER A 188 19.54 -4.11 -8.24
CA SER A 188 19.31 -2.90 -9.06
C SER A 188 20.44 -2.56 -10.00
N GLY A 189 21.53 -3.30 -9.98
CA GLY A 189 22.67 -3.08 -10.86
C GLY A 189 24.00 -3.30 -10.17
N GLN A 190 25.06 -2.80 -10.80
CA GLN A 190 26.41 -2.80 -10.27
C GLN A 190 26.92 -1.36 -10.11
N ASP A 191 27.64 -1.09 -9.03
CA ASP A 191 28.35 0.18 -8.86
C ASP A 191 29.44 0.35 -9.93
N GLU A 192 29.40 1.44 -10.68
CA GLU A 192 30.33 1.70 -11.81
C GLU A 192 31.79 1.74 -11.38
N SER A 193 32.07 2.14 -10.15
CA SER A 193 33.44 2.36 -9.66
C SER A 193 34.04 1.12 -9.00
N THR A 194 33.22 0.33 -8.31
CA THR A 194 33.64 -0.81 -7.50
C THR A 194 33.25 -2.17 -8.10
N GLY A 195 32.26 -2.20 -8.99
CA GLY A 195 31.65 -3.43 -9.50
C GLY A 195 30.76 -4.16 -8.49
N ALA A 196 30.51 -3.57 -7.32
CA ALA A 196 29.67 -4.18 -6.30
C ALA A 196 28.20 -4.27 -6.76
N LEU A 197 27.52 -5.36 -6.36
CA LEU A 197 26.09 -5.53 -6.64
C LEU A 197 25.27 -4.61 -5.72
N ASN A 198 24.41 -3.81 -6.30
CA ASN A 198 23.47 -2.99 -5.56
C ASN A 198 22.20 -3.80 -5.26
N ILE A 199 21.94 -4.06 -4.00
CA ILE A 199 20.68 -4.66 -3.54
C ILE A 199 19.75 -3.54 -3.17
N TYR A 200 18.60 -3.45 -3.85
CA TYR A 200 17.60 -2.43 -3.63
C TYR A 200 16.42 -2.99 -2.83
N LEU A 201 15.90 -2.17 -1.94
CA LEU A 201 14.73 -2.44 -1.11
C LEU A 201 13.79 -1.24 -1.14
N GLU A 202 12.52 -1.49 -1.44
CA GLU A 202 11.39 -0.65 -1.11
C GLU A 202 10.56 -1.38 -0.06
N ASN A 203 10.24 -0.73 1.06
CA ASN A 203 9.42 -1.33 2.11
C ASN A 203 8.47 -0.32 2.72
N TYR A 204 7.23 -0.74 2.93
CA TYR A 204 6.17 0.09 3.53
C TYR A 204 6.10 -0.06 5.04
N VAL A 205 6.61 -1.16 5.58
CA VAL A 205 6.62 -1.48 7.00
C VAL A 205 8.05 -1.65 7.50
N PRO A 206 8.34 -1.39 8.80
CA PRO A 206 9.68 -1.57 9.34
C PRO A 206 10.16 -3.02 9.25
N ILE A 207 11.41 -3.23 8.83
CA ILE A 207 12.06 -4.53 8.69
C ILE A 207 13.06 -4.72 9.83
N TYR A 208 13.05 -5.93 10.44
CA TYR A 208 13.89 -6.30 11.59
C TYR A 208 14.95 -7.35 11.27
N GLY A 209 14.79 -8.06 10.18
CA GLY A 209 15.74 -9.07 9.71
C GLY A 209 15.51 -9.43 8.26
N ILE A 210 16.58 -9.79 7.56
CA ILE A 210 16.52 -10.23 6.17
C ILE A 210 17.51 -11.36 5.92
N GLN A 211 17.09 -12.33 5.12
CA GLN A 211 17.95 -13.38 4.61
C GLN A 211 17.56 -13.69 3.17
N PHE A 212 18.54 -13.89 2.30
CA PHE A 212 18.33 -14.34 0.93
C PHE A 212 19.56 -15.05 0.39
N SER A 213 19.39 -15.79 -0.69
CA SER A 213 20.46 -16.41 -1.46
C SER A 213 20.60 -15.74 -2.81
N LEU A 214 21.83 -15.61 -3.29
CA LEU A 214 22.15 -15.22 -4.66
C LEU A 214 22.36 -16.51 -5.47
N ASP A 215 21.79 -16.56 -6.67
CA ASP A 215 22.00 -17.65 -7.63
C ASP A 215 22.48 -17.06 -8.96
N LEU A 216 23.45 -17.67 -9.61
CA LEU A 216 23.96 -17.25 -10.92
C LEU A 216 23.90 -18.42 -11.89
N ASP A 217 23.14 -18.25 -12.97
CA ASP A 217 22.99 -19.28 -14.00
C ASP A 217 24.34 -19.66 -14.66
N GLY A 218 24.72 -20.94 -14.51
CA GLY A 218 25.85 -21.51 -15.22
C GLY A 218 27.22 -21.23 -14.63
N VAL A 219 27.30 -20.63 -13.44
CA VAL A 219 28.57 -20.36 -12.73
C VAL A 219 28.44 -20.85 -11.29
N GLU A 220 29.48 -21.49 -10.79
CA GLU A 220 29.56 -21.82 -9.36
C GLU A 220 29.77 -20.53 -8.55
N LEU A 221 28.93 -20.29 -7.54
CA LEU A 221 28.97 -19.03 -6.75
C LEU A 221 30.31 -18.85 -6.01
N SER A 222 31.01 -19.94 -5.66
CA SER A 222 32.36 -19.90 -5.09
C SER A 222 33.37 -19.19 -5.99
N ASP A 223 33.16 -19.21 -7.31
CA ASP A 223 34.05 -18.55 -8.27
C ASP A 223 33.90 -17.02 -8.28
N LEU A 224 32.83 -16.52 -7.67
CA LEU A 224 32.58 -15.08 -7.52
C LEU A 224 33.38 -14.46 -6.37
N ASN A 225 33.82 -15.26 -5.40
CA ASN A 225 34.57 -14.81 -4.24
C ASN A 225 33.93 -13.58 -3.58
N PHE A 226 32.73 -13.74 -3.03
CA PHE A 226 32.03 -12.68 -2.28
C PHE A 226 32.85 -12.24 -1.07
N GLN A 227 32.94 -10.93 -0.82
CA GLN A 227 33.81 -10.40 0.21
C GLN A 227 33.08 -9.75 1.35
N ASP A 228 32.21 -8.80 1.06
CA ASP A 228 31.56 -7.98 2.09
C ASP A 228 30.22 -7.41 1.64
N CYS A 229 29.40 -7.06 2.63
CA CYS A 229 28.20 -6.28 2.46
C CYS A 229 28.37 -4.94 3.18
N SER A 230 28.23 -3.82 2.47
CA SER A 230 28.46 -2.48 3.04
C SER A 230 27.55 -1.44 2.45
N GLY A 231 27.43 -0.32 3.12
CA GLY A 231 26.65 0.83 2.68
C GLY A 231 25.14 0.65 2.72
N GLY A 232 24.43 1.68 2.28
CA GLY A 232 22.99 1.72 2.13
C GLY A 232 22.21 1.76 3.44
N ARG A 233 20.89 1.57 3.30
CA ARG A 233 19.93 1.69 4.38
C ARG A 233 20.17 0.74 5.56
N ALA A 234 20.80 -0.40 5.31
CA ALA A 234 21.17 -1.34 6.38
C ALA A 234 22.26 -0.76 7.29
N GLU A 235 23.31 -0.20 6.72
CA GLU A 235 24.39 0.45 7.48
C GLU A 235 23.89 1.68 8.20
N ASP A 236 23.05 2.51 7.56
CA ASP A 236 22.44 3.70 8.15
C ASP A 236 21.56 3.36 9.38
N ALA A 237 20.91 2.19 9.37
CA ALA A 237 20.13 1.66 10.49
C ALA A 237 21.00 0.96 11.57
N GLY A 238 22.30 0.89 11.37
CA GLY A 238 23.22 0.20 12.28
C GLY A 238 23.15 -1.33 12.23
N TRP A 239 22.77 -1.89 11.09
CA TRP A 239 22.74 -3.33 10.88
C TRP A 239 24.12 -3.87 10.53
N THR A 240 24.31 -5.14 10.83
CA THR A 240 25.41 -5.93 10.25
C THR A 240 24.82 -6.84 9.19
N MET A 241 25.35 -6.71 7.99
CA MET A 241 25.08 -7.62 6.89
C MET A 241 26.33 -8.41 6.53
N GLY A 242 26.15 -9.64 6.08
CA GLY A 242 27.25 -10.47 5.64
C GLY A 242 26.82 -11.43 4.54
N VAL A 243 27.77 -11.79 3.69
CA VAL A 243 27.62 -12.76 2.60
C VAL A 243 28.66 -13.87 2.78
N ASN A 244 28.27 -15.10 2.48
CA ASN A 244 29.22 -16.24 2.47
C ASN A 244 29.55 -16.69 1.04
N ASP A 245 30.53 -17.61 0.91
CA ASP A 245 31.00 -18.13 -0.39
C ASP A 245 29.88 -18.84 -1.19
N SER A 246 28.82 -19.29 -0.54
CA SER A 246 27.66 -19.90 -1.22
C SER A 246 26.59 -18.90 -1.63
N GLY A 247 26.82 -17.58 -1.52
CA GLY A 247 25.90 -16.54 -1.88
C GLY A 247 24.76 -16.29 -0.88
N LEU A 248 24.81 -16.93 0.32
CA LEU A 248 23.82 -16.64 1.37
C LEU A 248 24.15 -15.30 2.03
N VAL A 249 23.19 -14.40 2.01
CA VAL A 249 23.25 -13.07 2.64
C VAL A 249 22.32 -13.04 3.84
N ILE A 250 22.84 -12.54 4.95
CA ILE A 250 22.05 -12.35 6.19
C ILE A 250 22.27 -10.93 6.71
N GLY A 251 21.18 -10.27 7.07
CA GLY A 251 21.17 -8.95 7.70
C GLY A 251 20.32 -8.92 8.95
N LEU A 252 20.89 -8.42 10.05
CA LEU A 252 20.22 -8.33 11.34
C LEU A 252 20.59 -7.03 12.04
N ALA A 253 19.60 -6.44 12.73
CA ALA A 253 19.84 -5.38 13.69
C ALA A 253 20.67 -5.93 14.85
N GLN A 254 21.86 -5.38 15.10
CA GLN A 254 22.69 -5.78 16.23
C GLN A 254 22.37 -5.01 17.52
N GLY A 255 22.23 -5.74 18.62
CA GLY A 255 22.06 -5.15 19.96
C GLY A 255 20.79 -4.30 20.07
N THR A 256 20.97 -2.99 20.13
CA THR A 256 19.90 -1.99 20.16
C THR A 256 19.63 -1.39 18.77
N GLY A 257 20.09 -2.05 17.71
CA GLY A 257 19.90 -1.58 16.34
C GLY A 257 18.44 -1.33 16.02
N ALA A 258 18.17 -0.22 15.33
CA ALA A 258 16.84 0.12 14.88
C ALA A 258 16.39 -0.78 13.71
N PRO A 259 15.09 -1.00 13.54
CA PRO A 259 14.61 -1.59 12.29
C PRO A 259 14.96 -0.68 11.11
N ILE A 260 15.04 -1.24 9.91
CA ILE A 260 15.05 -0.43 8.69
C ILE A 260 13.65 0.16 8.55
N PRO A 261 13.47 1.48 8.62
CA PRO A 261 12.15 2.11 8.52
C PRO A 261 11.56 1.92 7.13
N GLY A 262 10.26 2.21 6.96
CA GLY A 262 9.66 2.33 5.62
C GLY A 262 10.47 3.29 4.75
N GLY A 263 10.53 3.02 3.46
CA GLY A 263 11.29 3.81 2.51
C GLY A 263 11.83 2.99 1.33
N GLU A 264 12.57 3.65 0.47
CA GLU A 264 13.14 3.09 -0.75
C GLU A 264 14.64 3.44 -0.88
N GLY A 265 15.41 2.60 -1.57
CA GLY A 265 16.82 2.85 -1.85
C GLY A 265 17.68 1.60 -1.74
N ILE A 266 18.98 1.78 -1.94
CA ILE A 266 19.95 0.68 -1.82
C ILE A 266 19.95 0.20 -0.36
N LEU A 267 19.64 -1.09 -0.18
CA LEU A 267 19.73 -1.75 1.12
C LEU A 267 21.18 -1.94 1.54
N THR A 268 21.98 -2.52 0.64
CA THR A 268 23.40 -2.78 0.81
C THR A 268 24.08 -2.99 -0.54
N GLN A 269 25.39 -2.87 -0.57
CA GLN A 269 26.23 -3.23 -1.71
C GLN A 269 27.01 -4.48 -1.37
N ILE A 270 27.02 -5.49 -2.26
CA ILE A 270 27.76 -6.74 -2.10
C ILE A 270 28.99 -6.68 -2.97
N SER A 271 30.17 -6.63 -2.33
CA SER A 271 31.45 -6.66 -3.03
C SER A 271 31.85 -8.09 -3.36
N TRP A 272 32.46 -8.27 -4.52
CA TRP A 272 32.93 -9.55 -5.05
C TRP A 272 34.19 -9.35 -5.87
N SER A 273 35.02 -10.39 -5.94
CA SER A 273 36.31 -10.37 -6.65
C SER A 273 36.53 -11.69 -7.38
N PRO A 274 35.93 -11.88 -8.57
CA PRO A 274 36.05 -13.14 -9.30
C PRO A 274 37.48 -13.37 -9.72
N GLU A 275 37.97 -14.63 -9.52
CA GLU A 275 39.33 -15.01 -9.89
C GLU A 275 39.63 -14.86 -11.38
N ASN A 276 38.57 -14.90 -12.25
CA ASN A 276 38.65 -14.73 -13.70
C ASN A 276 37.56 -13.79 -14.18
N SER A 277 37.72 -12.50 -13.91
CA SER A 277 36.70 -11.47 -14.20
C SER A 277 36.31 -11.26 -15.67
N SER A 278 37.09 -11.87 -16.63
CA SER A 278 36.83 -11.68 -18.06
C SER A 278 35.69 -12.53 -18.64
N ASP A 279 35.26 -13.59 -17.93
CA ASP A 279 34.39 -14.62 -18.50
C ASP A 279 33.07 -14.84 -17.74
N ILE A 280 32.80 -14.09 -16.65
CA ILE A 280 31.59 -14.26 -15.88
C ILE A 280 30.46 -13.47 -16.55
N SER A 281 29.49 -14.21 -17.08
CA SER A 281 28.24 -13.65 -17.60
C SER A 281 27.08 -14.57 -17.25
N GLY A 282 25.96 -14.01 -16.86
CA GLY A 282 24.78 -14.79 -16.53
C GLY A 282 23.71 -13.95 -15.83
N ASN A 283 22.56 -14.56 -15.63
CA ASN A 283 21.50 -13.95 -14.83
C ASN A 283 21.78 -14.25 -13.35
N ILE A 284 22.01 -13.20 -12.57
CA ILE A 284 22.03 -13.33 -11.12
C ILE A 284 20.62 -13.06 -10.58
N THR A 285 20.16 -13.93 -9.71
CA THR A 285 18.81 -13.90 -9.14
C THR A 285 18.88 -13.93 -7.62
N ILE A 286 17.80 -13.49 -6.99
CA ILE A 286 17.58 -13.63 -5.56
C ILE A 286 16.61 -14.78 -5.34
N SER A 287 16.97 -15.68 -4.44
CA SER A 287 16.15 -16.82 -4.02
C SER A 287 16.08 -16.91 -2.50
N ASP A 288 15.22 -17.78 -1.98
CA ASP A 288 15.05 -18.06 -0.56
C ASP A 288 14.93 -16.80 0.34
N LEU A 289 14.33 -15.72 -0.21
CA LEU A 289 14.16 -14.47 0.51
C LEU A 289 13.22 -14.66 1.70
N GLN A 290 13.68 -14.24 2.87
CA GLN A 290 12.91 -14.16 4.10
C GLN A 290 13.10 -12.77 4.69
N ILE A 291 11.98 -12.09 4.97
CA ILE A 291 11.97 -10.77 5.58
C ILE A 291 11.12 -10.86 6.84
N SER A 292 11.66 -10.41 7.95
CA SER A 292 10.96 -10.43 9.23
C SER A 292 10.65 -9.03 9.73
N GLY A 293 9.40 -8.87 10.16
CA GLY A 293 8.89 -7.69 10.84
C GLY A 293 9.05 -7.77 12.36
N TYR A 294 8.26 -6.96 13.06
CA TYR A 294 8.27 -6.88 14.53
C TYR A 294 7.93 -8.24 15.16
N PHE A 295 8.73 -8.64 16.16
CA PHE A 295 8.66 -9.98 16.79
C PHE A 295 8.72 -11.17 15.83
N GLY A 296 9.39 -11.02 14.67
CA GLY A 296 9.53 -12.09 13.70
C GLY A 296 8.26 -12.38 12.91
N SER A 297 7.35 -11.41 12.80
CA SER A 297 6.21 -11.52 11.90
C SER A 297 6.69 -11.60 10.45
N ASP A 298 5.99 -12.39 9.64
CA ASP A 298 6.25 -12.47 8.21
C ASP A 298 5.85 -11.16 7.51
N ILE A 299 6.69 -10.72 6.58
CA ILE A 299 6.43 -9.57 5.71
C ILE A 299 6.20 -10.10 4.30
N SER A 300 5.11 -9.69 3.67
CA SER A 300 4.85 -10.03 2.27
C SER A 300 5.83 -9.29 1.36
N PHE A 301 6.31 -9.94 0.31
CA PHE A 301 7.28 -9.33 -0.59
C PHE A 301 7.08 -9.74 -2.05
N GLU A 302 7.60 -8.92 -2.93
CA GLU A 302 7.77 -9.18 -4.36
C GLU A 302 9.25 -9.09 -4.71
N ILE A 303 9.74 -9.97 -5.58
CA ILE A 303 11.13 -9.97 -6.07
C ILE A 303 11.12 -9.49 -7.50
N GLY A 304 11.99 -8.52 -7.80
CA GLY A 304 12.19 -7.99 -9.14
C GLY A 304 12.84 -8.96 -10.11
N ASN A 305 13.02 -8.52 -11.35
CA ASN A 305 13.63 -9.33 -12.40
C ASN A 305 15.09 -9.65 -12.11
N PRO A 306 15.61 -10.77 -12.65
CA PRO A 306 17.04 -11.12 -12.60
C PRO A 306 17.91 -9.99 -13.16
N HIS A 307 19.04 -9.75 -12.54
CA HIS A 307 20.06 -8.86 -13.08
C HIS A 307 21.03 -9.62 -13.97
N ILE A 308 21.43 -9.02 -15.10
CA ILE A 308 22.36 -9.62 -16.05
C ILE A 308 23.76 -9.11 -15.76
N ILE A 309 24.66 -10.00 -15.31
CA ILE A 309 26.08 -9.72 -15.22
C ILE A 309 26.70 -9.89 -16.60
N GLN A 310 27.36 -8.85 -17.11
CA GLN A 310 28.14 -8.90 -18.34
C GLN A 310 29.57 -8.41 -18.09
N PRO A 311 30.59 -9.13 -18.56
CA PRO A 311 31.97 -8.68 -18.41
C PRO A 311 32.19 -7.34 -19.13
N GLY A 312 32.53 -6.30 -18.40
CA GLY A 312 32.98 -5.02 -18.95
C GLY A 312 31.93 -4.10 -19.57
N LEU A 313 30.65 -4.34 -19.35
CA LEU A 313 29.57 -3.40 -19.71
C LEU A 313 28.88 -2.91 -18.43
N ASN A 314 29.10 -1.64 -18.11
CA ASN A 314 28.31 -0.93 -17.12
C ASN A 314 26.92 -0.70 -17.71
N LEU A 315 25.95 -1.51 -17.33
CA LEU A 315 24.54 -1.26 -17.63
C LEU A 315 23.86 -0.79 -16.35
N ASN A 316 23.71 0.51 -16.23
CA ASN A 316 22.77 1.11 -15.29
C ASN A 316 21.35 0.82 -15.78
N GLU A 317 20.85 -0.37 -15.52
CA GLU A 317 19.43 -0.67 -15.68
C GLU A 317 18.78 -0.53 -14.30
N ASP A 318 18.02 0.54 -14.12
CA ASP A 318 17.13 0.68 -12.98
C ASP A 318 16.08 -0.44 -13.08
N PRO A 319 15.99 -1.36 -12.11
CA PRO A 319 15.12 -2.54 -12.20
C PRO A 319 13.63 -2.19 -12.10
N PHE A 320 13.30 -0.97 -11.66
CA PHE A 320 11.96 -0.42 -11.73
C PHE A 320 11.65 0.15 -13.12
N LEU A 321 12.66 0.32 -13.98
CA LEU A 321 12.44 0.86 -15.30
C LEU A 321 12.20 -0.28 -16.30
N PRO A 322 11.14 -0.17 -17.09
CA PRO A 322 10.89 -1.14 -18.15
C PRO A 322 12.02 -1.10 -19.19
N THR A 323 12.50 -2.24 -19.59
CA THR A 323 13.55 -2.38 -20.63
C THR A 323 12.99 -2.29 -22.04
N LYS A 324 11.65 -2.27 -22.17
CA LYS A 324 10.94 -2.23 -23.47
C LYS A 324 9.79 -1.25 -23.44
N HIS A 325 9.57 -0.58 -24.57
CA HIS A 325 8.32 0.15 -24.75
C HIS A 325 7.17 -0.84 -24.82
N GLU A 326 6.12 -0.62 -24.07
CA GLU A 326 4.93 -1.46 -24.08
C GLU A 326 3.67 -0.63 -23.86
N LEU A 327 2.64 -0.89 -24.64
CA LEU A 327 1.31 -0.34 -24.45
C LEU A 327 0.43 -1.42 -23.81
N HIS A 328 -0.13 -1.16 -22.63
CA HIS A 328 -0.97 -2.12 -21.92
C HIS A 328 -2.45 -2.00 -22.28
N ALA A 329 -3.26 -2.91 -21.77
CA ALA A 329 -4.71 -2.86 -21.94
C ALA A 329 -5.29 -1.72 -21.07
N ALA A 330 -6.08 -0.85 -21.71
CA ALA A 330 -6.78 0.22 -20.99
C ALA A 330 -7.86 -0.34 -20.06
N TYR A 331 -8.06 0.29 -18.91
CA TYR A 331 -9.04 -0.11 -17.92
C TYR A 331 -9.74 1.11 -17.25
N PRO A 332 -11.04 0.94 -16.86
CA PRO A 332 -11.92 -0.18 -17.20
C PRO A 332 -12.18 -0.28 -18.72
N ASN A 333 -12.48 -1.46 -19.23
CA ASN A 333 -12.87 -1.64 -20.63
C ASN A 333 -13.93 -2.74 -20.72
N PRO A 334 -15.21 -2.42 -21.03
CA PRO A 334 -15.75 -1.10 -21.42
C PRO A 334 -15.68 -0.04 -20.31
N PHE A 335 -15.67 1.27 -20.69
CA PHE A 335 -15.55 2.39 -19.77
C PHE A 335 -16.65 3.44 -19.93
N ASN A 336 -16.85 4.30 -18.90
CA ASN A 336 -17.81 5.42 -18.90
C ASN A 336 -17.48 6.45 -17.79
N PRO A 337 -17.17 7.71 -18.08
CA PRO A 337 -16.59 8.19 -19.35
C PRO A 337 -15.06 8.16 -19.32
N ASN A 338 -14.43 7.74 -18.21
CA ASN A 338 -13.00 7.79 -17.96
C ASN A 338 -12.35 6.43 -18.15
N VAL A 339 -11.16 6.42 -18.73
CA VAL A 339 -10.35 5.22 -18.89
C VAL A 339 -8.87 5.52 -18.71
N ASN A 340 -8.18 4.66 -17.96
CA ASN A 340 -6.74 4.68 -17.79
C ASN A 340 -6.05 3.87 -18.86
N ILE A 341 -5.00 4.44 -19.45
CA ILE A 341 -4.17 3.82 -20.51
C ILE A 341 -2.74 3.67 -19.95
N PRO A 342 -2.40 2.49 -19.40
CA PRO A 342 -1.05 2.24 -18.91
C PRO A 342 -0.08 1.94 -20.05
N PHE A 343 1.17 2.40 -19.92
CA PHE A 343 2.24 2.10 -20.88
C PHE A 343 3.62 2.21 -20.23
N ASN A 344 4.59 1.52 -20.82
CA ASN A 344 5.97 1.49 -20.37
C ASN A 344 6.87 2.18 -21.39
N ILE A 345 7.81 2.98 -20.91
CA ILE A 345 8.89 3.57 -21.70
C ILE A 345 10.19 2.88 -21.32
N GLY A 346 10.77 2.11 -22.22
CA GLY A 346 11.99 1.33 -21.95
C GLY A 346 13.31 2.07 -22.22
N SER A 347 13.26 3.19 -22.94
CA SER A 347 14.41 4.08 -23.17
C SER A 347 13.93 5.49 -23.41
N ALA A 348 14.72 6.49 -23.00
CA ALA A 348 14.36 7.88 -23.16
C ALA A 348 14.04 8.24 -24.62
N GLY A 349 12.93 8.94 -24.85
CA GLY A 349 12.50 9.29 -26.20
C GLY A 349 11.32 10.25 -26.23
N LEU A 350 10.94 10.68 -27.43
CA LEU A 350 9.75 11.49 -27.67
C LEU A 350 8.55 10.56 -27.77
N VAL A 351 7.54 10.80 -26.93
CA VAL A 351 6.35 9.98 -26.78
C VAL A 351 5.14 10.70 -27.37
N ASP A 352 4.38 9.99 -28.18
CA ASP A 352 3.05 10.34 -28.62
C ASP A 352 2.04 9.30 -28.14
N LEU A 353 0.94 9.73 -27.52
CA LEU A 353 -0.22 8.89 -27.22
C LEU A 353 -1.48 9.55 -27.76
N LYS A 354 -2.14 8.89 -28.68
CA LYS A 354 -3.25 9.45 -29.46
C LYS A 354 -4.44 8.50 -29.52
N ILE A 355 -5.63 9.07 -29.51
CA ILE A 355 -6.91 8.36 -29.64
C ILE A 355 -7.48 8.57 -31.03
N PHE A 356 -7.98 7.49 -31.63
CA PHE A 356 -8.59 7.49 -32.97
C PHE A 356 -9.96 6.80 -32.94
N ASP A 357 -10.83 7.18 -33.85
CA ASP A 357 -12.04 6.39 -34.16
C ASP A 357 -11.70 5.17 -35.04
N ILE A 358 -12.69 4.32 -35.27
CA ILE A 358 -12.53 3.11 -36.11
C ILE A 358 -12.18 3.41 -37.58
N ASN A 359 -12.36 4.65 -38.03
CA ASN A 359 -12.00 5.09 -39.38
C ASN A 359 -10.59 5.68 -39.43
N GLY A 360 -9.86 5.66 -38.34
CA GLY A 360 -8.51 6.24 -38.22
C GLY A 360 -8.48 7.75 -38.11
N ARG A 361 -9.60 8.42 -37.82
CA ARG A 361 -9.64 9.85 -37.59
C ARG A 361 -9.16 10.12 -36.17
N LEU A 362 -8.22 11.05 -36.03
CA LEU A 362 -7.73 11.51 -34.73
C LEU A 362 -8.89 12.16 -33.94
N ILE A 363 -9.12 11.66 -32.73
CA ILE A 363 -10.13 12.15 -31.79
C ILE A 363 -9.46 13.07 -30.77
N GLU A 364 -8.34 12.61 -30.17
CA GLU A 364 -7.63 13.35 -29.14
C GLU A 364 -6.16 12.99 -29.12
N THR A 365 -5.31 13.92 -28.66
CA THR A 365 -3.91 13.69 -28.40
C THR A 365 -3.69 13.84 -26.90
N LEU A 366 -3.43 12.72 -26.23
CA LEU A 366 -3.18 12.71 -24.77
C LEU A 366 -1.75 13.12 -24.45
N ILE A 367 -0.80 12.66 -25.27
CA ILE A 367 0.61 13.04 -25.15
C ILE A 367 1.11 13.40 -26.56
N GLN A 368 1.81 14.56 -26.68
CA GLN A 368 2.33 15.01 -27.96
C GLN A 368 3.83 15.33 -27.84
N GLU A 369 4.66 14.55 -28.52
CA GLU A 369 6.11 14.73 -28.62
C GLU A 369 6.78 15.11 -27.27
N LYS A 370 6.26 14.53 -26.18
CA LYS A 370 6.80 14.76 -24.84
C LYS A 370 8.06 13.91 -24.68
N SER A 371 9.17 14.55 -24.27
CA SER A 371 10.37 13.82 -23.86
C SER A 371 10.08 13.10 -22.54
N MET A 372 10.19 11.78 -22.55
CA MET A 372 9.96 10.94 -21.37
C MET A 372 11.15 10.02 -21.15
N VAL A 373 11.50 9.78 -19.90
CA VAL A 373 12.54 8.85 -19.47
C VAL A 373 11.98 7.42 -19.34
N PRO A 374 12.82 6.39 -19.19
CA PRO A 374 12.34 5.06 -18.85
C PRO A 374 11.44 5.09 -17.61
N GLY A 375 10.32 4.36 -17.64
CA GLY A 375 9.36 4.34 -16.55
C GLY A 375 8.01 3.72 -16.93
N HIS A 376 7.18 3.50 -15.89
CA HIS A 376 5.79 3.09 -16.02
C HIS A 376 4.90 4.32 -15.95
N TYR A 377 3.96 4.45 -16.88
CA TYR A 377 3.13 5.63 -17.00
C TYR A 377 1.67 5.24 -17.20
N ILE A 378 0.78 6.11 -16.71
CA ILE A 378 -0.66 5.99 -16.95
C ILE A 378 -1.13 7.33 -17.49
N SER A 379 -1.92 7.30 -18.57
CA SER A 379 -2.59 8.48 -19.11
C SER A 379 -4.09 8.24 -19.07
N GLU A 380 -4.84 9.19 -18.51
CA GLU A 380 -6.29 9.15 -18.50
C GLU A 380 -6.86 9.76 -19.78
N TRP A 381 -7.92 9.13 -20.32
CA TRP A 381 -8.76 9.70 -21.34
C TRP A 381 -10.18 9.88 -20.83
N VAL A 382 -10.68 11.14 -20.88
CA VAL A 382 -12.03 11.54 -20.48
C VAL A 382 -12.87 11.76 -21.73
N ALA A 383 -13.76 10.81 -22.02
CA ALA A 383 -14.51 10.76 -23.31
C ALA A 383 -15.93 11.37 -23.21
N ASP A 384 -16.15 12.38 -22.36
CA ASP A 384 -17.46 12.97 -22.10
C ASP A 384 -18.17 13.49 -23.36
N ALA A 385 -17.43 14.04 -24.30
CA ALA A 385 -17.97 14.59 -25.55
C ALA A 385 -18.10 13.53 -26.67
N ASN A 386 -17.67 12.29 -26.44
CA ASN A 386 -17.59 11.27 -27.47
C ASN A 386 -18.80 10.33 -27.44
N ALA A 387 -19.20 9.80 -28.57
CA ALA A 387 -20.30 8.82 -28.67
C ALA A 387 -19.86 7.43 -28.21
N SER A 388 -20.79 6.63 -27.67
CA SER A 388 -20.52 5.20 -27.40
C SER A 388 -20.03 4.50 -28.65
N GLY A 389 -18.99 3.68 -28.52
CA GLY A 389 -18.37 3.00 -29.65
C GLY A 389 -16.98 2.45 -29.36
N VAL A 390 -16.35 1.92 -30.39
CA VAL A 390 -14.96 1.41 -30.33
C VAL A 390 -14.00 2.52 -30.73
N TYR A 391 -12.97 2.70 -29.93
CA TYR A 391 -11.86 3.63 -30.16
C TYR A 391 -10.54 2.87 -30.17
N LEU A 392 -9.56 3.43 -30.83
CA LEU A 392 -8.20 2.92 -30.89
C LEU A 392 -7.28 3.92 -30.19
N TYR A 393 -6.36 3.44 -29.37
CA TYR A 393 -5.31 4.26 -28.79
C TYR A 393 -3.95 3.74 -29.24
N THR A 394 -3.07 4.66 -29.60
CA THR A 394 -1.76 4.36 -30.20
C THR A 394 -0.67 5.07 -29.42
N LEU A 395 0.28 4.28 -28.91
CA LEU A 395 1.54 4.76 -28.36
C LEU A 395 2.62 4.70 -29.42
N ARG A 396 3.39 5.79 -29.57
CA ARG A 396 4.57 5.85 -30.41
C ARG A 396 5.76 6.42 -29.63
N VAL A 397 6.91 5.73 -29.71
CA VAL A 397 8.18 6.18 -29.13
C VAL A 397 9.29 5.84 -30.12
N GLY A 398 9.85 6.85 -30.80
CA GLY A 398 10.80 6.63 -31.90
C GLY A 398 10.21 5.73 -33.01
N GLU A 399 10.84 4.57 -33.24
CA GLU A 399 10.36 3.56 -34.20
C GLU A 399 9.32 2.59 -33.61
N TYR A 400 9.19 2.54 -32.27
CA TYR A 400 8.18 1.73 -31.63
C TYR A 400 6.80 2.34 -31.85
N GLN A 401 5.85 1.49 -32.28
CA GLN A 401 4.44 1.85 -32.36
C GLN A 401 3.58 0.65 -32.00
N ASN A 402 2.59 0.84 -31.11
CA ASN A 402 1.60 -0.15 -30.78
C ASN A 402 0.22 0.48 -30.69
N THR A 403 -0.81 -0.26 -31.08
CA THR A 403 -2.20 0.20 -31.08
C THR A 403 -3.10 -0.85 -30.44
N LYS A 404 -3.95 -0.41 -29.53
CA LYS A 404 -4.96 -1.25 -28.88
C LYS A 404 -6.34 -0.60 -28.98
N LYS A 405 -7.38 -1.37 -28.64
CA LYS A 405 -8.78 -0.93 -28.69
C LYS A 405 -9.37 -0.76 -27.30
N VAL A 406 -10.31 0.19 -27.19
CA VAL A 406 -11.11 0.42 -25.99
C VAL A 406 -12.57 0.68 -26.38
N ILE A 407 -13.53 0.36 -25.52
CA ILE A 407 -14.96 0.45 -25.79
C ILE A 407 -15.57 1.46 -24.80
N LEU A 408 -16.09 2.57 -25.34
CA LEU A 408 -16.89 3.54 -24.59
C LEU A 408 -18.35 3.09 -24.58
N MET A 409 -18.94 2.99 -23.39
CA MET A 409 -20.36 2.67 -23.19
C MET A 409 -20.98 3.72 -22.26
N LYS A 410 -21.73 4.64 -22.84
CA LYS A 410 -22.55 5.61 -22.09
C LYS A 410 -23.93 5.09 -21.82
#